data_6dda76b641b49ffcc783625cb2b1047a
#
_entry.id   6dda76b641b49ffcc783625cb2b1047a
#
_cell.length_a   1.000
_cell.length_b   1.000
_cell.length_c   1.000
_cell.angle_alpha   90.00
_cell.angle_beta   90.00
_cell.angle_gamma   90.00
#
_symmetry.space_group_name_H-M   'P 1'
#
loop_
_entity.id
_entity.type
_entity.pdbx_description
1 polymer ?
#
loop_
_entity_poly.entity_id
_entity_poly.type
_entity_poly.pdbx_seq_one_letter_code
_entity_poly.pdbx_strand_id
1 'polypeptide(L)'
;MISKLKKNICSIIAFALIVLLLAVIAFIGLDSEAFSLFFKQTCIAVRGYVGSLCCLFLLILVILAASKYGKIKLGGKDAKPEYSNFSWFSCLFMAGMGIGIMFYCQESLFHLHSNPYVGWVSGSPESIAYSLTLYDWTFNAWGLYAMLGLIIAYFHFNKGRELKISSIFPMRFSYVLRRAIDIVMALGIVAGLCTSLGLGVAQLCGGFKYVFHVNANPYILMMGICLIATWSVNSGLKKGVKWLSNSSTILVGILVLLVILFAYLTHSVTNYGSYIGKGLVTFFRNYVLYNDYFNANSDDWAASWAVFYQMWYAAWAAFVSVFVAKISKGRSIREFILGVLIFPSLVTMLWFGVYGTIGTEIKDLIFPAMQNDITTSLFIFIENITTSHVAYQFMSAVVLITICLFFITSSDSSSFVVATLLTPDKEAWTIGKVSWSMTQCFCAMVLFACGGLALVQMASVILGVIVITIIFAGMCYFLYTLKKSNS
;
A
#
# COMPACT_ATOMS: atom_id res chain seq x y z
N MET A 1 -29.48 -10.77 -24.20
CA MET A 1 -28.03 -10.81 -24.39
C MET A 1 -27.44 -9.41 -24.53
N ILE A 2 -27.89 -8.59 -25.45
CA ILE A 2 -27.39 -7.22 -25.72
C ILE A 2 -27.48 -6.27 -24.51
N SER A 3 -28.54 -6.33 -23.69
CA SER A 3 -28.65 -5.51 -22.48
C SER A 3 -27.63 -5.87 -21.39
N LYS A 4 -27.31 -7.15 -21.24
CA LYS A 4 -26.24 -7.63 -20.33
C LYS A 4 -24.84 -7.24 -20.84
N LEU A 5 -24.63 -7.26 -22.16
CA LEU A 5 -23.36 -6.83 -22.77
C LEU A 5 -23.13 -5.35 -22.54
N LYS A 6 -24.16 -4.50 -22.76
CA LYS A 6 -24.08 -3.06 -22.48
C LYS A 6 -23.81 -2.74 -21.01
N LYS A 7 -24.33 -3.56 -20.09
CA LYS A 7 -24.07 -3.39 -18.64
C LYS A 7 -22.62 -3.69 -18.25
N ASN A 8 -21.94 -4.60 -18.94
CA ASN A 8 -20.58 -5.04 -18.62
C ASN A 8 -19.50 -4.45 -19.51
N ILE A 9 -19.83 -3.50 -20.37
CA ILE A 9 -18.90 -2.98 -21.39
C ILE A 9 -17.59 -2.44 -20.77
N CYS A 10 -17.67 -1.78 -19.64
CA CYS A 10 -16.47 -1.27 -18.94
C CYS A 10 -15.58 -2.38 -18.41
N SER A 11 -16.17 -3.44 -17.85
CA SER A 11 -15.41 -4.64 -17.42
C SER A 11 -14.78 -5.34 -18.62
N ILE A 12 -15.48 -5.44 -19.73
CA ILE A 12 -14.97 -6.06 -20.97
C ILE A 12 -13.82 -5.23 -21.53
N ILE A 13 -13.95 -3.91 -21.58
CA ILE A 13 -12.88 -3.01 -22.06
C ILE A 13 -11.66 -3.11 -21.14
N ALA A 14 -11.84 -3.03 -19.82
CA ALA A 14 -10.75 -3.16 -18.87
C ALA A 14 -10.03 -4.51 -18.99
N PHE A 15 -10.78 -5.61 -19.09
CA PHE A 15 -10.22 -6.94 -19.32
C PHE A 15 -9.46 -7.04 -20.64
N ALA A 16 -10.04 -6.52 -21.74
CA ALA A 16 -9.38 -6.50 -23.05
C ALA A 16 -8.09 -5.70 -23.04
N LEU A 17 -8.04 -4.55 -22.36
CA LEU A 17 -6.83 -3.75 -22.19
C LEU A 17 -5.76 -4.50 -21.40
N ILE A 18 -6.14 -5.23 -20.35
CA ILE A 18 -5.23 -6.08 -19.59
C ILE A 18 -4.66 -7.18 -20.48
N VAL A 19 -5.51 -7.93 -21.17
CA VAL A 19 -5.08 -9.02 -22.06
C VAL A 19 -4.15 -8.51 -23.16
N LEU A 20 -4.48 -7.37 -23.76
CA LEU A 20 -3.63 -6.73 -24.78
C LEU A 20 -2.27 -6.34 -24.19
N LEU A 21 -2.25 -5.70 -23.02
CA LEU A 21 -1.00 -5.31 -22.36
C LEU A 21 -0.13 -6.54 -22.03
N LEU A 22 -0.72 -7.58 -21.46
CA LEU A 22 -0.02 -8.82 -21.14
C LEU A 22 0.50 -9.53 -22.40
N ALA A 23 -0.28 -9.55 -23.48
CA ALA A 23 0.13 -10.12 -24.77
C ALA A 23 1.30 -9.33 -25.37
N VAL A 24 1.26 -8.00 -25.32
CA VAL A 24 2.37 -7.14 -25.77
C VAL A 24 3.63 -7.40 -24.96
N ILE A 25 3.52 -7.47 -23.65
CA ILE A 25 4.64 -7.78 -22.74
C ILE A 25 5.24 -9.15 -23.06
N ALA A 26 4.40 -10.19 -23.20
CA ALA A 26 4.84 -11.53 -23.53
C ALA A 26 5.50 -11.64 -24.92
N PHE A 27 5.00 -10.85 -25.90
CA PHE A 27 5.50 -10.88 -27.28
C PHE A 27 6.82 -10.13 -27.46
N ILE A 28 7.02 -9.01 -26.75
CA ILE A 28 8.22 -8.18 -26.88
C ILE A 28 9.45 -8.87 -26.27
N GLY A 29 9.25 -9.83 -25.34
CA GLY A 29 10.34 -10.53 -24.66
C GLY A 29 11.25 -9.50 -23.98
N LEU A 30 10.92 -9.09 -22.78
CA LEU A 30 11.63 -8.00 -22.10
C LEU A 30 13.06 -8.44 -21.73
N ASP A 31 14.04 -7.78 -22.32
CA ASP A 31 15.39 -7.74 -21.79
C ASP A 31 15.34 -7.13 -20.38
N SER A 32 15.70 -7.94 -19.38
CA SER A 32 15.57 -7.58 -17.97
C SER A 32 16.39 -6.34 -17.60
N GLU A 33 17.55 -6.12 -18.27
CA GLU A 33 18.42 -4.96 -18.02
C GLU A 33 17.83 -3.67 -18.63
N ALA A 34 17.44 -3.71 -19.90
CA ALA A 34 16.82 -2.57 -20.58
C ALA A 34 15.52 -2.14 -19.85
N PHE A 35 14.79 -3.11 -19.34
CA PHE A 35 13.57 -2.88 -18.60
C PHE A 35 13.83 -2.24 -17.22
N SER A 36 14.80 -2.76 -16.47
CA SER A 36 15.21 -2.19 -15.19
C SER A 36 15.71 -0.74 -15.37
N LEU A 37 16.48 -0.48 -16.43
CA LEU A 37 16.94 0.86 -16.76
C LEU A 37 15.77 1.81 -17.09
N PHE A 38 14.82 1.34 -17.89
CA PHE A 38 13.62 2.14 -18.22
C PHE A 38 12.77 2.45 -16.99
N PHE A 39 12.59 1.48 -16.08
CA PHE A 39 11.93 1.67 -14.80
C PHE A 39 12.61 2.77 -13.98
N LYS A 40 13.93 2.65 -13.79
CA LYS A 40 14.73 3.63 -13.04
C LYS A 40 14.65 5.03 -13.65
N GLN A 41 14.82 5.15 -14.97
CA GLN A 41 14.71 6.43 -15.67
C GLN A 41 13.32 7.05 -15.54
N THR A 42 12.26 6.22 -15.62
CA THR A 42 10.88 6.68 -15.40
C THR A 42 10.70 7.23 -13.99
N CYS A 43 11.16 6.52 -12.97
CA CYS A 43 11.08 6.97 -11.59
C CYS A 43 11.84 8.29 -11.37
N ILE A 44 13.06 8.42 -11.91
CA ILE A 44 13.86 9.66 -11.84
C ILE A 44 13.11 10.81 -12.52
N ALA A 45 12.55 10.60 -13.71
CA ALA A 45 11.84 11.62 -14.46
C ALA A 45 10.59 12.17 -13.75
N VAL A 46 9.88 11.33 -13.00
CA VAL A 46 8.63 11.72 -12.32
C VAL A 46 8.83 12.11 -10.86
N ARG A 47 10.02 11.92 -10.26
CA ARG A 47 10.25 12.11 -8.81
C ARG A 47 9.76 13.47 -8.32
N GLY A 48 10.14 14.54 -9.04
CA GLY A 48 9.77 15.91 -8.69
C GLY A 48 8.27 16.13 -8.66
N TYR A 49 7.60 15.66 -9.67
CA TYR A 49 6.15 15.75 -9.77
C TYR A 49 5.46 15.00 -8.63
N VAL A 50 5.86 13.77 -8.40
CA VAL A 50 5.27 12.88 -7.38
C VAL A 50 5.50 13.42 -5.98
N GLY A 51 6.74 13.75 -5.62
CA GLY A 51 7.08 14.29 -4.31
C GLY A 51 6.37 15.62 -4.02
N SER A 52 6.30 16.52 -5.01
CA SER A 52 5.55 17.78 -4.87
C SER A 52 4.07 17.56 -4.61
N LEU A 53 3.44 16.61 -5.30
CA LEU A 53 2.03 16.29 -5.06
C LEU A 53 1.79 15.66 -3.68
N CYS A 54 2.65 14.77 -3.23
CA CYS A 54 2.56 14.19 -1.88
C CYS A 54 2.63 15.28 -0.81
N CYS A 55 3.60 16.19 -0.90
CA CYS A 55 3.71 17.33 0.01
C CYS A 55 2.48 18.24 -0.06
N LEU A 56 1.99 18.54 -1.26
CA LEU A 56 0.79 19.36 -1.44
C LEU A 56 -0.44 18.73 -0.81
N PHE A 57 -0.65 17.41 -0.99
CA PHE A 57 -1.78 16.71 -0.38
C PHE A 57 -1.73 16.77 1.14
N LEU A 58 -0.57 16.55 1.74
CA LEU A 58 -0.38 16.66 3.19
C LEU A 58 -0.65 18.09 3.68
N LEU A 59 -0.11 19.09 3.01
CA LEU A 59 -0.33 20.51 3.36
C LEU A 59 -1.83 20.85 3.32
N ILE A 60 -2.53 20.48 2.26
CA ILE A 60 -3.97 20.72 2.11
C ILE A 60 -4.78 19.98 3.18
N LEU A 61 -4.43 18.72 3.49
CA LEU A 61 -5.08 17.96 4.56
C LEU A 61 -4.90 18.63 5.92
N VAL A 62 -3.70 19.10 6.25
CA VAL A 62 -3.42 19.83 7.50
C VAL A 62 -4.24 21.13 7.56
N ILE A 63 -4.26 21.92 6.48
CA ILE A 63 -5.04 23.15 6.38
C ILE A 63 -6.54 22.85 6.56
N LEU A 64 -7.06 21.82 5.92
CA LEU A 64 -8.49 21.44 6.06
C LEU A 64 -8.81 21.00 7.49
N ALA A 65 -7.94 20.22 8.13
CA ALA A 65 -8.13 19.78 9.51
C ALA A 65 -8.11 20.95 10.50
N ALA A 66 -7.23 21.93 10.29
CA ALA A 66 -7.11 23.12 11.15
C ALA A 66 -8.23 24.14 10.91
N SER A 67 -8.80 24.20 9.71
CA SER A 67 -9.79 25.20 9.29
C SER A 67 -11.22 24.93 9.83
N LYS A 68 -12.13 25.85 9.52
CA LYS A 68 -13.57 25.68 9.76
C LYS A 68 -14.17 24.47 9.04
N TYR A 69 -13.60 24.06 7.91
CA TYR A 69 -14.05 22.90 7.14
C TYR A 69 -13.84 21.59 7.91
N GLY A 70 -12.85 21.54 8.80
CA GLY A 70 -12.60 20.37 9.66
C GLY A 70 -13.78 19.98 10.55
N LYS A 71 -14.73 20.88 10.80
CA LYS A 71 -15.94 20.62 11.60
C LYS A 71 -17.09 19.98 10.79
N ILE A 72 -17.00 19.95 9.47
CA ILE A 72 -18.03 19.35 8.61
C ILE A 72 -18.09 17.86 8.88
N LYS A 73 -19.28 17.33 9.22
CA LYS A 73 -19.52 15.90 9.37
C LYS A 73 -19.83 15.23 8.03
N LEU A 74 -19.25 14.10 7.81
CA LEU A 74 -19.51 13.24 6.66
C LEU A 74 -20.87 12.55 6.84
N GLY A 75 -21.87 12.98 6.06
CA GLY A 75 -23.25 12.52 6.15
C GLY A 75 -24.22 13.49 6.83
N GLY A 76 -23.78 14.74 7.10
CA GLY A 76 -24.61 15.79 7.69
C GLY A 76 -24.51 15.91 9.21
N LYS A 77 -25.14 16.95 9.78
CA LYS A 77 -24.97 17.33 11.19
C LYS A 77 -25.36 16.22 12.18
N ASP A 78 -26.38 15.45 11.85
CA ASP A 78 -26.97 14.42 12.73
C ASP A 78 -26.34 13.03 12.49
N ALA A 79 -25.45 12.90 11.53
CA ALA A 79 -24.80 11.63 11.24
C ALA A 79 -23.97 11.16 12.44
N LYS A 80 -24.12 9.88 12.79
CA LYS A 80 -23.33 9.22 13.85
C LYS A 80 -22.35 8.20 13.23
N PRO A 81 -21.17 8.02 13.84
CA PRO A 81 -20.23 7.00 13.41
C PRO A 81 -20.87 5.60 13.47
N GLU A 82 -20.71 4.83 12.39
CA GLU A 82 -21.19 3.44 12.31
C GLU A 82 -20.22 2.45 12.98
N TYR A 83 -18.95 2.84 13.13
CA TYR A 83 -17.89 2.05 13.75
C TYR A 83 -17.38 2.71 15.04
N SER A 84 -17.10 1.91 16.06
CA SER A 84 -16.36 2.40 17.23
C SER A 84 -14.97 2.88 16.82
N ASN A 85 -14.32 3.71 17.64
CA ASN A 85 -12.97 4.21 17.32
C ASN A 85 -11.97 3.06 17.11
N PHE A 86 -11.96 2.07 17.99
CA PHE A 86 -11.08 0.91 17.87
C PHE A 86 -11.30 0.15 16.56
N SER A 87 -12.55 -0.21 16.24
CA SER A 87 -12.86 -0.94 15.00
C SER A 87 -12.52 -0.11 13.75
N TRP A 88 -12.75 1.19 13.80
CA TRP A 88 -12.42 2.09 12.70
C TRP A 88 -10.92 2.15 12.46
N PHE A 89 -10.12 2.36 13.50
CA PHE A 89 -8.66 2.38 13.42
C PHE A 89 -8.07 1.04 12.95
N SER A 90 -8.57 -0.08 13.48
CA SER A 90 -8.15 -1.40 13.01
C SER A 90 -8.44 -1.62 11.52
N CYS A 91 -9.62 -1.23 11.06
CA CYS A 91 -9.99 -1.32 9.65
C CYS A 91 -9.13 -0.40 8.76
N LEU A 92 -8.79 0.82 9.24
CA LEU A 92 -7.90 1.73 8.51
C LEU A 92 -6.54 1.09 8.27
N PHE A 93 -5.89 0.61 9.34
CA PHE A 93 -4.57 0.01 9.25
C PHE A 93 -4.55 -1.20 8.32
N MET A 94 -5.51 -2.11 8.49
CA MET A 94 -5.58 -3.34 7.67
C MET A 94 -5.89 -3.07 6.20
N ALA A 95 -6.55 -1.95 5.87
CA ALA A 95 -6.84 -1.60 4.47
C ALA A 95 -5.61 -1.07 3.71
N GLY A 96 -4.72 -0.36 4.39
CA GLY A 96 -3.61 0.34 3.74
C GLY A 96 -2.25 -0.30 3.96
N MET A 97 -2.11 -1.20 4.94
CA MET A 97 -0.88 -1.95 5.21
C MET A 97 -1.12 -3.44 4.94
N GLY A 98 -0.18 -4.05 4.27
CA GLY A 98 -0.29 -5.44 3.87
C GLY A 98 1.07 -6.13 3.88
N ILE A 99 1.34 -6.91 2.84
CA ILE A 99 2.56 -7.70 2.67
C ILE A 99 3.84 -6.86 2.76
N GLY A 100 3.79 -5.60 2.30
CA GLY A 100 4.95 -4.72 2.24
C GLY A 100 5.69 -4.57 3.56
N ILE A 101 4.99 -4.40 4.69
CA ILE A 101 5.65 -4.25 6.00
C ILE A 101 6.41 -5.52 6.43
N MET A 102 5.97 -6.69 5.98
CA MET A 102 6.67 -7.96 6.22
C MET A 102 7.88 -8.11 5.30
N PHE A 103 7.70 -7.78 4.01
CA PHE A 103 8.75 -7.91 3.01
C PHE A 103 9.92 -6.95 3.28
N TYR A 104 9.61 -5.71 3.61
CA TYR A 104 10.58 -4.64 3.84
C TYR A 104 10.85 -4.36 5.33
N CYS A 105 10.62 -5.31 6.22
CA CYS A 105 10.77 -5.12 7.67
C CYS A 105 12.15 -4.60 8.11
N GLN A 106 13.20 -4.91 7.35
CA GLN A 106 14.58 -4.48 7.58
C GLN A 106 15.04 -3.36 6.64
N GLU A 107 14.12 -2.59 6.07
CA GLU A 107 14.43 -1.50 5.13
C GLU A 107 15.42 -0.49 5.71
N SER A 108 15.33 -0.18 7.00
CA SER A 108 16.29 0.71 7.66
C SER A 108 17.74 0.25 7.55
N LEU A 109 18.01 -1.07 7.48
CA LEU A 109 19.36 -1.59 7.27
C LEU A 109 19.84 -1.36 5.83
N PHE A 110 18.97 -1.52 4.85
CA PHE A 110 19.31 -1.23 3.46
C PHE A 110 19.60 0.27 3.29
N HIS A 111 18.82 1.14 3.92
CA HIS A 111 19.09 2.57 3.93
C HIS A 111 20.37 2.93 4.71
N LEU A 112 20.69 2.21 5.77
CA LEU A 112 21.93 2.44 6.53
C LEU A 112 23.16 2.13 5.67
N HIS A 113 23.08 1.09 4.83
CA HIS A 113 24.18 0.70 3.96
C HIS A 113 24.39 1.61 2.75
N SER A 114 23.30 2.06 2.11
CA SER A 114 23.32 2.88 0.89
C SER A 114 22.53 4.17 1.08
N ASN A 115 23.01 5.04 1.97
CA ASN A 115 22.29 6.24 2.35
C ASN A 115 22.91 7.48 1.66
N PRO A 116 22.24 8.02 0.63
CA PRO A 116 22.75 9.19 -0.11
C PRO A 116 22.64 10.50 0.69
N TYR A 117 21.97 10.49 1.83
CA TYR A 117 21.70 11.68 2.65
C TYR A 117 22.68 11.85 3.82
N VAL A 118 23.57 10.88 4.09
CA VAL A 118 24.62 11.05 5.10
C VAL A 118 25.53 12.19 4.72
N GLY A 119 25.73 13.14 5.63
CA GLY A 119 26.46 14.38 5.36
C GLY A 119 25.67 15.48 4.64
N TRP A 120 24.49 15.15 4.08
CA TRP A 120 23.60 16.13 3.44
C TRP A 120 22.53 16.66 4.41
N VAL A 121 21.96 15.80 5.25
CA VAL A 121 20.95 16.16 6.26
C VAL A 121 21.47 15.93 7.67
N SER A 122 20.84 16.58 8.65
CA SER A 122 21.23 16.46 10.07
C SER A 122 20.74 15.15 10.67
N GLY A 123 21.63 14.37 11.27
CA GLY A 123 21.33 13.12 11.98
C GLY A 123 22.50 12.14 11.96
N SER A 124 22.45 11.12 12.81
CA SER A 124 23.36 9.98 12.69
C SER A 124 22.94 9.09 11.50
N PRO A 125 23.85 8.30 10.90
CA PRO A 125 23.50 7.40 9.80
C PRO A 125 22.28 6.53 10.10
N GLU A 126 22.19 5.98 11.32
CA GLU A 126 21.08 5.13 11.76
C GLU A 126 19.76 5.91 11.87
N SER A 127 19.81 7.14 12.40
CA SER A 127 18.62 7.99 12.52
C SER A 127 18.12 8.48 11.16
N ILE A 128 19.04 8.73 10.21
CA ILE A 128 18.69 9.08 8.83
C ILE A 128 18.07 7.86 8.14
N ALA A 129 18.68 6.68 8.27
CA ALA A 129 18.18 5.45 7.67
C ALA A 129 16.75 5.11 8.13
N TYR A 130 16.49 5.18 9.43
CA TYR A 130 15.13 4.99 9.96
C TYR A 130 14.18 6.09 9.50
N SER A 131 14.61 7.33 9.44
CA SER A 131 13.77 8.43 8.98
C SER A 131 13.40 8.32 7.49
N LEU A 132 14.25 7.74 6.64
CA LEU A 132 13.93 7.41 5.25
C LEU A 132 12.87 6.32 5.17
N THR A 133 12.99 5.27 5.98
CA THR A 133 11.94 4.24 6.10
C THR A 133 10.60 4.88 6.52
N LEU A 134 10.61 5.83 7.47
CA LEU A 134 9.39 6.54 7.84
C LEU A 134 8.85 7.43 6.71
N TYR A 135 9.73 8.02 5.90
CA TYR A 135 9.34 8.80 4.74
C TYR A 135 8.58 7.93 3.71
N ASP A 136 9.05 6.72 3.50
CA ASP A 136 8.43 5.79 2.55
C ASP A 136 7.09 5.22 3.07
N TRP A 137 6.95 4.95 4.37
CA TRP A 137 5.84 4.15 4.91
C TRP A 137 4.79 4.91 5.75
N THR A 138 4.95 6.22 5.96
CA THR A 138 4.03 6.95 6.84
C THR A 138 3.18 7.98 6.08
N PHE A 139 3.44 9.24 6.28
CA PHE A 139 2.56 10.33 5.83
C PHE A 139 2.38 10.41 4.31
N ASN A 140 3.37 10.02 3.51
CA ASN A 140 3.22 10.00 2.04
C ASN A 140 2.15 9.01 1.60
N ALA A 141 2.20 7.77 2.10
CA ALA A 141 1.21 6.74 1.83
C ALA A 141 -0.19 7.15 2.30
N TRP A 142 -0.29 7.49 3.58
CA TRP A 142 -1.56 7.82 4.21
C TRP A 142 -2.13 9.14 3.75
N GLY A 143 -1.30 10.08 3.30
CA GLY A 143 -1.71 11.33 2.66
C GLY A 143 -2.48 11.11 1.35
N LEU A 144 -2.00 10.19 0.51
CA LEU A 144 -2.69 9.79 -0.72
C LEU A 144 -4.06 9.18 -0.42
N TYR A 145 -4.11 8.24 0.54
CA TYR A 145 -5.35 7.58 0.94
C TYR A 145 -6.33 8.54 1.61
N ALA A 146 -5.84 9.42 2.48
CA ALA A 146 -6.66 10.42 3.15
C ALA A 146 -7.23 11.43 2.18
N MET A 147 -6.44 11.92 1.22
CA MET A 147 -6.90 12.90 0.24
C MET A 147 -8.03 12.34 -0.61
N LEU A 148 -7.80 11.22 -1.30
CA LEU A 148 -8.81 10.63 -2.16
C LEU A 148 -10.01 10.13 -1.35
N GLY A 149 -9.79 9.51 -0.19
CA GLY A 149 -10.84 9.01 0.69
C GLY A 149 -11.75 10.10 1.23
N LEU A 150 -11.18 11.25 1.62
CA LEU A 150 -11.94 12.43 2.05
C LEU A 150 -12.82 12.97 0.93
N ILE A 151 -12.26 13.10 -0.28
CA ILE A 151 -12.99 13.58 -1.45
C ILE A 151 -14.18 12.66 -1.74
N ILE A 152 -13.96 11.35 -1.80
CA ILE A 152 -15.00 10.35 -2.03
C ILE A 152 -16.07 10.43 -0.94
N ALA A 153 -15.67 10.44 0.34
CA ALA A 153 -16.59 10.49 1.47
C ALA A 153 -17.46 11.74 1.44
N TYR A 154 -16.87 12.90 1.17
CA TYR A 154 -17.61 14.16 1.08
C TYR A 154 -18.63 14.15 -0.07
N PHE A 155 -18.22 13.76 -1.28
CA PHE A 155 -19.14 13.72 -2.40
C PHE A 155 -20.22 12.65 -2.23
N HIS A 156 -19.89 11.51 -1.65
CA HIS A 156 -20.85 10.44 -1.40
C HIS A 156 -21.84 10.83 -0.29
N PHE A 157 -21.36 11.17 0.89
CA PHE A 157 -22.22 11.37 2.05
C PHE A 157 -22.89 12.75 2.12
N ASN A 158 -22.20 13.81 1.68
CA ASN A 158 -22.70 15.18 1.79
C ASN A 158 -23.35 15.70 0.49
N LYS A 159 -23.02 15.10 -0.66
CA LYS A 159 -23.60 15.49 -1.96
C LYS A 159 -24.45 14.38 -2.61
N GLY A 160 -24.63 13.23 -1.95
CA GLY A 160 -25.48 12.13 -2.42
C GLY A 160 -25.00 11.43 -3.70
N ARG A 161 -23.71 11.54 -4.02
CA ARG A 161 -23.14 10.94 -5.23
C ARG A 161 -22.84 9.44 -5.04
N GLU A 162 -22.69 8.70 -6.14
CA GLU A 162 -22.31 7.29 -6.09
C GLU A 162 -20.92 7.10 -5.47
N LEU A 163 -20.71 5.93 -4.84
CA LEU A 163 -19.41 5.56 -4.26
C LEU A 163 -18.46 5.07 -5.39
N LYS A 164 -18.16 5.96 -6.34
CA LYS A 164 -17.27 5.74 -7.49
C LYS A 164 -16.30 6.89 -7.62
N ILE A 165 -15.12 6.61 -8.17
CA ILE A 165 -14.08 7.63 -8.33
C ILE A 165 -14.53 8.70 -9.33
N SER A 166 -15.14 8.32 -10.44
CA SER A 166 -15.66 9.28 -11.43
C SER A 166 -16.72 10.22 -10.86
N SER A 167 -17.38 9.84 -9.77
CA SER A 167 -18.41 10.64 -9.12
C SER A 167 -17.87 11.86 -8.37
N ILE A 168 -16.55 11.91 -8.09
CA ILE A 168 -15.91 13.08 -7.46
C ILE A 168 -15.80 14.28 -8.41
N PHE A 169 -15.95 14.09 -9.72
CA PHE A 169 -15.80 15.12 -10.75
C PHE A 169 -17.12 15.80 -11.13
N PRO A 170 -17.08 16.94 -11.85
CA PRO A 170 -18.28 17.64 -12.28
C PRO A 170 -19.27 16.75 -13.05
N MET A 171 -20.56 16.86 -12.74
CA MET A 171 -21.62 16.10 -13.42
C MET A 171 -21.71 16.39 -14.94
N ARG A 172 -21.17 17.53 -15.39
CA ARG A 172 -21.07 17.91 -16.81
C ARG A 172 -20.06 17.08 -17.60
N PHE A 173 -19.19 16.31 -16.95
CA PHE A 173 -18.27 15.43 -17.66
C PHE A 173 -19.06 14.38 -18.45
N SER A 174 -18.62 14.11 -19.68
CA SER A 174 -19.27 13.12 -20.52
C SER A 174 -19.28 11.74 -19.86
N TYR A 175 -20.23 10.91 -20.22
CA TYR A 175 -20.30 9.53 -19.75
C TYR A 175 -18.99 8.76 -20.05
N VAL A 176 -18.44 8.97 -21.26
CA VAL A 176 -17.20 8.32 -21.69
C VAL A 176 -16.03 8.69 -20.80
N LEU A 177 -15.83 9.99 -20.50
CA LEU A 177 -14.75 10.45 -19.65
C LEU A 177 -14.86 9.88 -18.22
N ARG A 178 -16.05 9.86 -17.65
CA ARG A 178 -16.26 9.28 -16.32
C ARG A 178 -15.94 7.79 -16.30
N ARG A 179 -16.35 7.05 -17.34
CA ARG A 179 -16.02 5.62 -17.45
C ARG A 179 -14.54 5.36 -17.67
N ALA A 180 -13.88 6.21 -18.44
CA ALA A 180 -12.42 6.13 -18.62
C ALA A 180 -11.68 6.31 -17.28
N ILE A 181 -12.11 7.28 -16.44
CA ILE A 181 -11.55 7.46 -15.10
C ILE A 181 -11.74 6.18 -14.27
N ASP A 182 -12.96 5.63 -14.20
CA ASP A 182 -13.23 4.42 -13.41
C ASP A 182 -12.41 3.21 -13.91
N ILE A 183 -12.21 3.07 -15.24
CA ILE A 183 -11.38 2.02 -15.84
C ILE A 183 -9.92 2.19 -15.43
N VAL A 184 -9.34 3.38 -15.58
CA VAL A 184 -7.95 3.66 -15.22
C VAL A 184 -7.71 3.38 -13.73
N MET A 185 -8.63 3.81 -12.87
CA MET A 185 -8.54 3.55 -11.42
C MET A 185 -8.64 2.06 -11.11
N ALA A 186 -9.48 1.31 -11.81
CA ALA A 186 -9.56 -0.14 -11.67
C ALA A 186 -8.26 -0.85 -12.12
N LEU A 187 -7.67 -0.41 -13.25
CA LEU A 187 -6.36 -0.91 -13.71
C LEU A 187 -5.25 -0.63 -12.69
N GLY A 188 -5.25 0.56 -12.07
CA GLY A 188 -4.34 0.89 -10.97
C GLY A 188 -4.45 -0.11 -9.81
N ILE A 189 -5.68 -0.41 -9.36
CA ILE A 189 -5.91 -1.41 -8.30
C ILE A 189 -5.34 -2.79 -8.71
N VAL A 190 -5.59 -3.22 -9.95
CA VAL A 190 -5.07 -4.50 -10.45
C VAL A 190 -3.55 -4.53 -10.40
N ALA A 191 -2.88 -3.48 -10.88
CA ALA A 191 -1.41 -3.39 -10.87
C ALA A 191 -0.86 -3.39 -9.43
N GLY A 192 -1.44 -2.57 -8.54
CA GLY A 192 -1.03 -2.53 -7.13
C GLY A 192 -1.17 -3.88 -6.43
N LEU A 193 -2.26 -4.61 -6.69
CA LEU A 193 -2.47 -5.95 -6.13
C LEU A 193 -1.50 -6.97 -6.73
N CYS A 194 -1.20 -6.89 -8.03
CA CYS A 194 -0.20 -7.75 -8.67
C CYS A 194 1.17 -7.59 -8.00
N THR A 195 1.58 -6.34 -7.70
CA THR A 195 2.83 -6.06 -6.96
C THR A 195 2.81 -6.71 -5.59
N SER A 196 1.71 -6.57 -4.84
CA SER A 196 1.59 -7.19 -3.51
C SER A 196 1.63 -8.71 -3.57
N LEU A 197 0.97 -9.33 -4.54
CA LEU A 197 1.03 -10.79 -4.71
C LEU A 197 2.44 -11.25 -5.10
N GLY A 198 3.09 -10.52 -6.01
CA GLY A 198 4.47 -10.80 -6.42
C GLY A 198 5.44 -10.77 -5.24
N LEU A 199 5.41 -9.70 -4.44
CA LEU A 199 6.23 -9.55 -3.23
C LEU A 199 5.93 -10.66 -2.21
N GLY A 200 4.64 -10.93 -1.94
CA GLY A 200 4.23 -11.94 -0.97
C GLY A 200 4.67 -13.34 -1.37
N VAL A 201 4.50 -13.72 -2.64
CA VAL A 201 4.91 -15.03 -3.11
C VAL A 201 6.42 -15.17 -3.16
N ALA A 202 7.16 -14.12 -3.56
CA ALA A 202 8.60 -14.13 -3.48
C ALA A 202 9.09 -14.38 -2.04
N GLN A 203 8.49 -13.67 -1.05
CA GLN A 203 8.82 -13.86 0.35
C GLN A 203 8.40 -15.26 0.88
N LEU A 204 7.26 -15.80 0.44
CA LEU A 204 6.87 -17.17 0.78
C LEU A 204 7.87 -18.19 0.22
N CYS A 205 8.26 -18.05 -1.04
CA CYS A 205 9.29 -18.92 -1.64
C CYS A 205 10.62 -18.81 -0.90
N GLY A 206 11.06 -17.59 -0.59
CA GLY A 206 12.26 -17.34 0.21
C GLY A 206 12.17 -18.00 1.59
N GLY A 207 11.04 -17.86 2.28
CA GLY A 207 10.81 -18.46 3.58
C GLY A 207 10.77 -19.99 3.54
N PHE A 208 10.05 -20.59 2.59
CA PHE A 208 10.04 -22.06 2.44
C PHE A 208 11.43 -22.62 2.16
N LYS A 209 12.19 -21.95 1.28
CA LYS A 209 13.56 -22.36 0.96
C LYS A 209 14.50 -22.21 2.14
N TYR A 210 14.46 -21.06 2.83
CA TYR A 210 15.40 -20.74 3.90
C TYR A 210 15.09 -21.50 5.20
N VAL A 211 13.80 -21.57 5.60
CA VAL A 211 13.40 -22.15 6.90
C VAL A 211 13.21 -23.67 6.83
N PHE A 212 12.58 -24.15 5.76
CA PHE A 212 12.19 -25.57 5.65
C PHE A 212 12.95 -26.34 4.58
N HIS A 213 13.91 -25.68 3.88
CA HIS A 213 14.70 -26.27 2.78
C HIS A 213 13.84 -26.83 1.64
N VAL A 214 12.65 -26.24 1.43
CA VAL A 214 11.70 -26.63 0.38
C VAL A 214 11.69 -25.60 -0.74
N ASN A 215 12.02 -26.02 -1.96
CA ASN A 215 11.90 -25.18 -3.14
C ASN A 215 10.45 -25.16 -3.61
N ALA A 216 9.68 -24.19 -3.07
CA ALA A 216 8.28 -24.01 -3.43
C ALA A 216 8.15 -23.37 -4.83
N ASN A 217 7.22 -23.89 -5.64
CA ASN A 217 6.93 -23.31 -6.94
C ASN A 217 6.06 -22.06 -6.77
N PRO A 218 6.52 -20.86 -7.22
CA PRO A 218 5.79 -19.61 -7.02
C PRO A 218 4.40 -19.60 -7.66
N TYR A 219 4.24 -20.25 -8.81
CA TYR A 219 2.95 -20.29 -9.51
C TYR A 219 1.93 -21.18 -8.81
N ILE A 220 2.39 -22.28 -8.19
CA ILE A 220 1.50 -23.15 -7.38
C ILE A 220 1.06 -22.38 -6.12
N LEU A 221 1.97 -21.65 -5.47
CA LEU A 221 1.63 -20.82 -4.32
C LEU A 221 0.65 -19.71 -4.72
N MET A 222 0.94 -18.97 -5.81
CA MET A 222 0.02 -17.96 -6.33
C MET A 222 -1.38 -18.55 -6.58
N MET A 223 -1.45 -19.66 -7.30
CA MET A 223 -2.72 -20.31 -7.62
C MET A 223 -3.48 -20.71 -6.35
N GLY A 224 -2.81 -21.34 -5.39
CA GLY A 224 -3.41 -21.76 -4.13
C GLY A 224 -4.00 -20.59 -3.33
N ILE A 225 -3.22 -19.54 -3.15
CA ILE A 225 -3.65 -18.31 -2.43
C ILE A 225 -4.81 -17.65 -3.17
N CYS A 226 -4.75 -17.57 -4.50
CA CYS A 226 -5.79 -16.99 -5.31
C CYS A 226 -7.11 -17.78 -5.26
N LEU A 227 -7.06 -19.10 -5.24
CA LEU A 227 -8.26 -19.92 -5.07
C LEU A 227 -8.92 -19.69 -3.71
N ILE A 228 -8.12 -19.60 -2.64
CA ILE A 228 -8.62 -19.31 -1.29
C ILE A 228 -9.22 -17.88 -1.25
N ALA A 229 -8.54 -16.88 -1.82
CA ALA A 229 -9.05 -15.52 -1.91
C ALA A 229 -10.37 -15.44 -2.69
N THR A 230 -10.46 -16.12 -3.83
CA THR A 230 -11.67 -16.18 -4.65
C THR A 230 -12.83 -16.88 -3.92
N TRP A 231 -12.54 -17.94 -3.18
CA TRP A 231 -13.51 -18.60 -2.33
C TRP A 231 -14.00 -17.66 -1.21
N SER A 232 -13.12 -16.90 -0.58
CA SER A 232 -13.46 -15.87 0.41
C SER A 232 -14.40 -14.81 -0.17
N VAL A 233 -14.08 -14.28 -1.36
CA VAL A 233 -14.93 -13.31 -2.10
C VAL A 233 -16.35 -13.85 -2.31
N ASN A 234 -16.48 -15.15 -2.65
CA ASN A 234 -17.76 -15.79 -2.91
C ASN A 234 -18.59 -16.02 -1.64
N SER A 235 -17.95 -16.26 -0.50
CA SER A 235 -18.61 -16.53 0.78
C SER A 235 -19.22 -15.28 1.46
N GLY A 236 -18.86 -14.08 1.01
CA GLY A 236 -19.46 -12.81 1.44
C GLY A 236 -18.65 -12.02 2.45
N LEU A 237 -18.40 -10.78 2.11
CA LEU A 237 -17.48 -9.81 2.75
C LEU A 237 -17.68 -9.56 4.26
N LYS A 238 -18.90 -9.62 4.78
CA LYS A 238 -19.17 -9.02 6.12
C LYS A 238 -18.60 -9.82 7.29
N LYS A 239 -18.52 -11.14 7.21
CA LYS A 239 -18.02 -11.98 8.31
C LYS A 239 -16.57 -12.44 8.08
N GLY A 240 -16.22 -12.82 6.85
CA GLY A 240 -14.90 -13.34 6.51
C GLY A 240 -13.78 -12.30 6.65
N VAL A 241 -13.92 -11.13 6.01
CA VAL A 241 -12.92 -10.06 6.05
C VAL A 241 -12.67 -9.56 7.47
N LYS A 242 -13.73 -9.39 8.28
CA LYS A 242 -13.59 -8.94 9.68
C LYS A 242 -12.81 -9.96 10.52
N TRP A 243 -13.11 -11.25 10.35
CA TRP A 243 -12.40 -12.31 11.09
C TRP A 243 -10.94 -12.42 10.65
N LEU A 244 -10.67 -12.45 9.34
CA LEU A 244 -9.33 -12.50 8.77
C LEU A 244 -8.49 -11.28 9.20
N SER A 245 -9.06 -10.06 9.11
CA SER A 245 -8.38 -8.84 9.53
C SER A 245 -8.04 -8.83 11.01
N ASN A 246 -8.98 -9.24 11.88
CA ASN A 246 -8.73 -9.32 13.31
C ASN A 246 -7.62 -10.35 13.62
N SER A 247 -7.68 -11.53 12.98
CA SER A 247 -6.66 -12.57 13.17
C SER A 247 -5.28 -12.10 12.72
N SER A 248 -5.18 -11.44 11.57
CA SER A 248 -3.92 -10.87 11.08
C SER A 248 -3.36 -9.82 12.05
N THR A 249 -4.21 -8.93 12.56
CA THR A 249 -3.79 -7.90 13.53
C THR A 249 -3.26 -8.52 14.82
N ILE A 250 -3.91 -9.56 15.33
CA ILE A 250 -3.47 -10.30 16.51
C ILE A 250 -2.13 -11.00 16.26
N LEU A 251 -1.98 -11.68 15.11
CA LEU A 251 -0.72 -12.36 14.74
C LEU A 251 0.45 -11.37 14.61
N VAL A 252 0.23 -10.21 13.98
CA VAL A 252 1.24 -9.14 13.89
C VAL A 252 1.62 -8.63 15.28
N GLY A 253 0.64 -8.40 16.15
CA GLY A 253 0.90 -7.98 17.54
C GLY A 253 1.70 -9.00 18.33
N ILE A 254 1.35 -10.29 18.22
CA ILE A 254 2.08 -11.39 18.84
C ILE A 254 3.52 -11.45 18.29
N LEU A 255 3.69 -11.34 16.98
CA LEU A 255 5.00 -11.37 16.34
C LEU A 255 5.90 -10.24 16.86
N VAL A 256 5.40 -9.00 16.96
CA VAL A 256 6.17 -7.88 17.53
C VAL A 256 6.60 -8.15 18.97
N LEU A 257 5.68 -8.66 19.81
CA LEU A 257 6.00 -8.97 21.22
C LEU A 257 7.06 -10.08 21.33
N LEU A 258 6.96 -11.13 20.50
CA LEU A 258 7.95 -12.20 20.47
C LEU A 258 9.32 -11.69 19.96
N VAL A 259 9.33 -10.84 18.94
CA VAL A 259 10.55 -10.21 18.43
C VAL A 259 11.26 -9.39 19.51
N ILE A 260 10.54 -8.55 20.24
CA ILE A 260 11.10 -7.78 21.37
C ILE A 260 11.64 -8.70 22.46
N LEU A 261 10.87 -9.72 22.85
CA LEU A 261 11.25 -10.65 23.88
C LEU A 261 12.53 -11.42 23.51
N PHE A 262 12.57 -12.02 22.34
CA PHE A 262 13.74 -12.80 21.91
C PHE A 262 14.97 -11.92 21.68
N ALA A 263 14.83 -10.73 21.10
CA ALA A 263 15.94 -9.80 20.95
C ALA A 263 16.52 -9.35 22.30
N TYR A 264 15.67 -9.19 23.33
CA TYR A 264 16.14 -8.94 24.68
C TYR A 264 16.90 -10.13 25.26
N LEU A 265 16.35 -11.34 25.15
CA LEU A 265 16.95 -12.56 25.71
C LEU A 265 18.27 -12.93 25.03
N THR A 266 18.42 -12.66 23.73
CA THR A 266 19.57 -13.09 22.92
C THR A 266 20.65 -12.01 22.84
N HIS A 267 20.28 -10.76 22.67
CA HIS A 267 21.20 -9.66 22.41
C HIS A 267 21.07 -8.50 23.40
N SER A 268 20.25 -8.64 24.44
CA SER A 268 20.02 -7.60 25.47
C SER A 268 19.60 -6.25 24.89
N VAL A 269 18.87 -6.24 23.78
CA VAL A 269 18.42 -5.01 23.12
C VAL A 269 17.40 -4.28 23.98
N THR A 270 17.70 -3.02 24.34
CA THR A 270 16.86 -2.19 25.22
C THR A 270 16.70 -0.74 24.74
N ASN A 271 17.47 -0.32 23.75
CA ASN A 271 17.61 1.09 23.32
C ASN A 271 16.51 1.59 22.36
N TYR A 272 15.34 0.90 22.30
CA TYR A 272 14.23 1.25 21.42
C TYR A 272 13.81 2.73 21.51
N GLY A 273 13.68 3.26 22.72
CA GLY A 273 13.27 4.65 22.91
C GLY A 273 14.26 5.65 22.34
N SER A 274 15.56 5.38 22.46
CA SER A 274 16.62 6.21 21.89
C SER A 274 16.63 6.17 20.36
N TYR A 275 16.56 4.96 19.77
CA TYR A 275 16.58 4.77 18.33
C TYR A 275 15.34 5.42 17.68
N ILE A 276 14.15 5.08 18.15
CA ILE A 276 12.88 5.61 17.64
C ILE A 276 12.84 7.14 17.83
N GLY A 277 13.20 7.64 19.01
CA GLY A 277 13.18 9.07 19.31
C GLY A 277 14.11 9.89 18.41
N LYS A 278 15.36 9.44 18.25
CA LYS A 278 16.33 10.11 17.34
C LYS A 278 15.84 10.08 15.89
N GLY A 279 15.31 8.94 15.44
CA GLY A 279 14.79 8.81 14.09
C GLY A 279 13.57 9.69 13.83
N LEU A 280 12.64 9.80 14.77
CA LEU A 280 11.49 10.71 14.65
C LEU A 280 11.92 12.17 14.59
N VAL A 281 12.86 12.61 15.44
CA VAL A 281 13.41 13.98 15.38
C VAL A 281 14.07 14.23 14.02
N THR A 282 14.86 13.28 13.53
CA THR A 282 15.52 13.36 12.21
C THR A 282 14.48 13.40 11.09
N PHE A 283 13.42 12.59 11.17
CA PHE A 283 12.34 12.55 10.21
C PHE A 283 11.64 13.91 10.07
N PHE A 284 11.14 14.46 11.17
CA PHE A 284 10.43 15.75 11.11
C PHE A 284 11.34 16.93 10.73
N ARG A 285 12.61 16.91 11.13
CA ARG A 285 13.58 17.94 10.77
C ARG A 285 13.89 17.95 9.27
N ASN A 286 14.01 16.79 8.67
CA ASN A 286 14.50 16.63 7.30
C ASN A 286 13.42 16.27 6.28
N TYR A 287 12.14 16.14 6.70
CA TYR A 287 11.05 15.63 5.87
C TYR A 287 10.97 16.30 4.48
N VAL A 288 11.06 17.64 4.44
CA VAL A 288 10.99 18.39 3.18
C VAL A 288 12.25 18.19 2.33
N LEU A 289 13.41 17.98 2.97
CA LEU A 289 14.68 17.78 2.29
C LEU A 289 14.77 16.43 1.57
N TYR A 290 14.01 15.42 2.00
CA TYR A 290 13.94 14.14 1.29
C TYR A 290 13.21 14.21 -0.06
N ASN A 291 12.53 15.33 -0.33
CA ASN A 291 12.01 15.66 -1.68
C ASN A 291 13.02 16.46 -2.51
N ASP A 292 14.29 16.52 -2.11
CA ASP A 292 15.29 17.36 -2.74
C ASP A 292 15.56 16.92 -4.19
N TYR A 293 15.36 17.89 -5.07
CA TYR A 293 15.61 17.75 -6.52
C TYR A 293 17.06 18.09 -6.91
N PHE A 294 17.85 18.62 -5.97
CA PHE A 294 19.18 19.14 -6.24
C PHE A 294 20.28 18.16 -5.89
N ASN A 295 19.97 17.09 -5.13
CA ASN A 295 20.94 16.08 -4.78
C ASN A 295 20.96 14.94 -5.80
N ALA A 296 21.80 15.03 -6.82
CA ALA A 296 21.96 14.01 -7.85
C ALA A 296 22.32 12.62 -7.28
N ASN A 297 22.98 12.54 -6.12
CA ASN A 297 23.32 11.28 -5.46
C ASN A 297 22.09 10.54 -4.91
N SER A 298 20.96 11.24 -4.75
CA SER A 298 19.71 10.63 -4.28
C SER A 298 18.90 9.94 -5.39
N ASP A 299 19.31 10.06 -6.67
CA ASP A 299 18.51 9.59 -7.80
C ASP A 299 18.24 8.09 -7.73
N ASP A 300 19.24 7.29 -7.42
CA ASP A 300 19.11 5.84 -7.30
C ASP A 300 18.23 5.42 -6.13
N TRP A 301 18.39 6.08 -4.99
CA TRP A 301 17.53 5.87 -3.84
C TRP A 301 16.09 6.30 -4.12
N ALA A 302 15.89 7.51 -4.68
CA ALA A 302 14.58 8.03 -5.00
C ALA A 302 13.84 7.13 -6.01
N ALA A 303 14.55 6.61 -7.03
CA ALA A 303 13.95 5.70 -8.01
C ALA A 303 13.58 4.34 -7.40
N SER A 304 14.46 3.77 -6.60
CA SER A 304 14.31 2.41 -6.07
C SER A 304 13.35 2.34 -4.86
N TRP A 305 13.20 3.43 -4.12
CA TRP A 305 12.46 3.49 -2.86
C TRP A 305 11.32 4.51 -2.92
N ALA A 306 11.59 5.78 -2.76
CA ALA A 306 10.57 6.81 -2.57
C ALA A 306 9.53 6.87 -3.71
N VAL A 307 9.95 6.96 -4.97
CA VAL A 307 9.02 7.05 -6.11
C VAL A 307 8.28 5.74 -6.31
N PHE A 308 8.98 4.61 -6.18
CA PHE A 308 8.34 3.30 -6.27
C PHE A 308 7.22 3.17 -5.22
N TYR A 309 7.50 3.44 -3.95
CA TYR A 309 6.49 3.36 -2.88
C TYR A 309 5.33 4.32 -3.10
N GLN A 310 5.61 5.58 -3.39
CA GLN A 310 4.58 6.59 -3.61
C GLN A 310 3.66 6.22 -4.78
N MET A 311 4.20 5.65 -5.85
CA MET A 311 3.40 5.20 -7.00
C MET A 311 2.66 3.89 -6.73
N TRP A 312 3.24 2.98 -5.99
CA TRP A 312 2.56 1.78 -5.53
C TRP A 312 1.36 2.15 -4.64
N TYR A 313 1.54 3.07 -3.67
CA TYR A 313 0.44 3.59 -2.86
C TYR A 313 -0.61 4.33 -3.71
N ALA A 314 -0.19 5.11 -4.70
CA ALA A 314 -1.12 5.77 -5.61
C ALA A 314 -1.95 4.74 -6.39
N ALA A 315 -1.36 3.68 -6.91
CA ALA A 315 -2.08 2.59 -7.57
C ALA A 315 -3.11 1.94 -6.64
N TRP A 316 -2.77 1.75 -5.35
CA TRP A 316 -3.68 1.22 -4.34
C TRP A 316 -4.71 2.23 -3.84
N ALA A 317 -4.48 3.53 -4.04
CA ALA A 317 -5.29 4.59 -3.43
C ALA A 317 -6.78 4.45 -3.77
N ALA A 318 -7.13 4.04 -4.97
CA ALA A 318 -8.54 3.86 -5.36
C ALA A 318 -9.25 2.82 -4.48
N PHE A 319 -8.60 1.68 -4.22
CA PHE A 319 -9.13 0.62 -3.37
C PHE A 319 -9.24 1.07 -1.91
N VAL A 320 -8.12 1.50 -1.32
CA VAL A 320 -8.05 1.88 0.09
C VAL A 320 -8.99 3.05 0.37
N SER A 321 -9.01 4.07 -0.49
CA SER A 321 -9.79 5.28 -0.29
C SER A 321 -11.30 5.05 -0.36
N VAL A 322 -11.79 4.20 -1.27
CA VAL A 322 -13.21 3.82 -1.33
C VAL A 322 -13.62 3.10 -0.04
N PHE A 323 -12.79 2.19 0.44
CA PHE A 323 -13.03 1.47 1.69
C PHE A 323 -13.03 2.43 2.90
N VAL A 324 -11.97 3.25 3.04
CA VAL A 324 -11.83 4.23 4.13
C VAL A 324 -12.98 5.23 4.13
N ALA A 325 -13.39 5.73 2.95
CA ALA A 325 -14.55 6.59 2.82
C ALA A 325 -15.81 5.93 3.39
N LYS A 326 -16.08 4.69 2.97
CA LYS A 326 -17.29 3.93 3.37
C LYS A 326 -17.40 3.74 4.88
N ILE A 327 -16.30 3.43 5.57
CA ILE A 327 -16.30 3.17 7.01
C ILE A 327 -16.27 4.45 7.87
N SER A 328 -16.14 5.64 7.24
CA SER A 328 -15.94 6.91 7.95
C SER A 328 -17.19 7.79 8.04
N LYS A 329 -18.37 7.27 7.68
CA LYS A 329 -19.63 7.97 7.84
C LYS A 329 -19.82 8.46 9.29
N GLY A 330 -20.31 9.68 9.47
CA GLY A 330 -20.56 10.30 10.78
C GLY A 330 -19.33 10.93 11.43
N ARG A 331 -18.12 10.73 10.90
CA ARG A 331 -16.89 11.40 11.34
C ARG A 331 -16.84 12.84 10.80
N SER A 332 -16.24 13.76 11.55
CA SER A 332 -15.89 15.07 11.01
C SER A 332 -14.69 14.96 10.05
N ILE A 333 -14.53 15.93 9.15
CA ILE A 333 -13.36 16.01 8.25
C ILE A 333 -12.05 16.00 9.07
N ARG A 334 -12.04 16.69 10.22
CA ARG A 334 -10.87 16.70 11.11
C ARG A 334 -10.58 15.31 11.68
N GLU A 335 -11.59 14.65 12.24
CA GLU A 335 -11.45 13.29 12.76
C GLU A 335 -11.01 12.31 11.68
N PHE A 336 -11.56 12.43 10.48
CA PHE A 336 -11.17 11.62 9.34
C PHE A 336 -9.68 11.81 9.01
N ILE A 337 -9.25 13.06 8.82
CA ILE A 337 -7.85 13.37 8.46
C ILE A 337 -6.89 12.89 9.54
N LEU A 338 -7.15 13.25 10.81
CA LEU A 338 -6.26 12.87 11.90
C LEU A 338 -6.23 11.34 12.10
N GLY A 339 -7.38 10.67 12.00
CA GLY A 339 -7.45 9.22 12.15
C GLY A 339 -6.72 8.47 11.03
N VAL A 340 -6.89 8.90 9.78
CA VAL A 340 -6.25 8.23 8.62
C VAL A 340 -4.76 8.53 8.53
N LEU A 341 -4.32 9.74 8.86
CA LEU A 341 -2.90 10.10 8.80
C LEU A 341 -2.12 9.60 10.01
N ILE A 342 -2.62 9.82 11.23
CA ILE A 342 -1.80 9.66 12.44
C ILE A 342 -1.80 8.22 12.92
N PHE A 343 -2.96 7.59 13.07
CA PHE A 343 -3.02 6.29 13.72
C PHE A 343 -2.23 5.20 12.97
N PRO A 344 -2.44 4.99 11.67
CA PRO A 344 -1.66 4.00 10.94
C PRO A 344 -0.18 4.34 10.85
N SER A 345 0.16 5.63 10.73
CA SER A 345 1.55 6.07 10.74
C SER A 345 2.24 5.75 12.07
N LEU A 346 1.57 5.92 13.22
CA LEU A 346 2.12 5.54 14.52
C LEU A 346 2.40 4.05 14.63
N VAL A 347 1.48 3.21 14.14
CA VAL A 347 1.68 1.75 14.13
C VAL A 347 2.87 1.38 13.24
N THR A 348 2.99 2.01 12.08
CA THR A 348 4.11 1.80 11.16
C THR A 348 5.44 2.28 11.76
N MET A 349 5.45 3.45 12.42
CA MET A 349 6.62 3.97 13.14
C MET A 349 7.08 2.99 14.23
N LEU A 350 6.14 2.41 14.97
CA LEU A 350 6.47 1.43 16.00
C LEU A 350 7.03 0.14 15.38
N TRP A 351 6.39 -0.36 14.32
CA TRP A 351 6.84 -1.56 13.61
C TRP A 351 8.29 -1.43 13.13
N PHE A 352 8.56 -0.45 12.26
CA PHE A 352 9.91 -0.25 11.74
C PHE A 352 10.91 0.24 12.81
N GLY A 353 10.42 0.90 13.86
CA GLY A 353 11.23 1.27 15.01
C GLY A 353 11.74 0.06 15.78
N VAL A 354 10.90 -0.92 16.04
CA VAL A 354 11.29 -2.17 16.71
C VAL A 354 12.27 -2.97 15.84
N TYR A 355 11.89 -3.24 14.59
CA TYR A 355 12.73 -4.03 13.69
C TYR A 355 14.04 -3.32 13.34
N GLY A 356 14.01 -2.00 13.14
CA GLY A 356 15.21 -1.20 12.85
C GLY A 356 16.15 -1.09 14.03
N THR A 357 15.63 -0.97 15.28
CA THR A 357 16.47 -0.97 16.49
C THR A 357 17.26 -2.26 16.58
N ILE A 358 16.55 -3.39 16.54
CA ILE A 358 17.18 -4.71 16.67
C ILE A 358 18.13 -4.96 15.51
N GLY A 359 17.66 -4.72 14.27
CA GLY A 359 18.47 -4.91 13.07
C GLY A 359 19.76 -4.10 13.09
N THR A 360 19.74 -2.88 13.60
CA THR A 360 20.94 -2.05 13.72
C THR A 360 21.93 -2.62 14.75
N GLU A 361 21.45 -3.16 15.86
CA GLU A 361 22.32 -3.79 16.88
C GLU A 361 23.01 -5.06 16.38
N ILE A 362 22.35 -5.85 15.54
CA ILE A 362 22.88 -7.10 15.02
C ILE A 362 23.25 -7.02 13.53
N LYS A 363 23.44 -5.82 12.98
CA LYS A 363 23.65 -5.58 11.54
C LYS A 363 24.78 -6.41 10.93
N ASP A 364 25.89 -6.52 11.64
CA ASP A 364 27.08 -7.24 11.16
C ASP A 364 26.84 -8.75 11.02
N LEU A 365 25.88 -9.30 11.75
CA LEU A 365 25.45 -10.70 11.67
C LEU A 365 24.50 -10.95 10.50
N ILE A 366 23.55 -10.04 10.27
CA ILE A 366 22.40 -10.30 9.37
C ILE A 366 22.56 -9.68 7.98
N PHE A 367 23.17 -8.49 7.89
CA PHE A 367 23.18 -7.71 6.66
C PHE A 367 23.92 -8.42 5.49
N PRO A 368 25.08 -9.06 5.68
CA PRO A 368 25.77 -9.77 4.59
C PRO A 368 24.91 -10.87 3.94
N ALA A 369 24.11 -11.57 4.73
CA ALA A 369 23.19 -12.59 4.21
C ALA A 369 21.94 -11.98 3.53
N MET A 370 21.41 -10.90 4.07
CA MET A 370 20.24 -10.20 3.52
C MET A 370 20.51 -9.55 2.16
N GLN A 371 21.73 -9.09 1.89
CA GLN A 371 22.11 -8.51 0.60
C GLN A 371 21.96 -9.48 -0.57
N ASN A 372 22.15 -10.78 -0.32
CA ASN A 372 22.09 -11.81 -1.36
C ASN A 372 20.65 -12.06 -1.82
N ASP A 373 19.66 -11.98 -0.91
CA ASP A 373 18.26 -12.23 -1.22
C ASP A 373 17.36 -11.50 -0.22
N ILE A 374 16.79 -10.37 -0.62
CA ILE A 374 15.87 -9.58 0.20
C ILE A 374 14.63 -10.36 0.63
N THR A 375 14.23 -11.39 -0.12
CA THR A 375 13.04 -12.20 0.20
C THR A 375 13.21 -13.02 1.47
N THR A 376 14.44 -13.28 1.88
CA THR A 376 14.79 -14.03 3.09
C THR A 376 15.06 -13.14 4.30
N SER A 377 15.12 -11.82 4.14
CA SER A 377 15.56 -10.87 5.17
C SER A 377 14.88 -11.05 6.52
N LEU A 378 13.55 -11.22 6.53
CA LEU A 378 12.79 -11.40 7.77
C LEU A 378 13.12 -12.74 8.45
N PHE A 379 13.36 -13.79 7.68
CA PHE A 379 13.68 -15.12 8.23
C PHE A 379 15.10 -15.18 8.77
N ILE A 380 16.09 -14.55 8.09
CA ILE A 380 17.44 -14.35 8.59
C ILE A 380 17.42 -13.57 9.92
N PHE A 381 16.63 -12.50 9.98
CA PHE A 381 16.46 -11.70 11.19
C PHE A 381 15.89 -12.55 12.34
N ILE A 382 14.80 -13.30 12.11
CA ILE A 382 14.18 -14.15 13.13
C ILE A 382 15.15 -15.24 13.61
N GLU A 383 15.92 -15.86 12.72
CA GLU A 383 16.93 -16.86 13.09
C GLU A 383 17.96 -16.29 14.07
N ASN A 384 18.48 -15.09 13.78
CA ASN A 384 19.53 -14.48 14.57
C ASN A 384 19.07 -13.89 15.93
N ILE A 385 17.78 -13.64 16.10
CA ILE A 385 17.24 -13.23 17.41
C ILE A 385 16.75 -14.39 18.26
N THR A 386 16.60 -15.60 17.74
CA THR A 386 16.07 -16.75 18.46
C THR A 386 17.18 -17.69 18.93
N THR A 387 17.04 -18.22 20.17
CA THR A 387 17.99 -19.20 20.75
C THR A 387 17.63 -20.64 20.43
N SER A 388 16.43 -20.90 19.94
CA SER A 388 15.86 -22.21 19.74
C SER A 388 15.39 -22.40 18.29
N HIS A 389 15.81 -23.51 17.68
CA HIS A 389 15.34 -23.88 16.34
C HIS A 389 13.79 -23.99 16.26
N VAL A 390 13.16 -24.49 17.33
CA VAL A 390 11.70 -24.59 17.42
C VAL A 390 11.05 -23.21 17.43
N ALA A 391 11.59 -22.25 18.20
CA ALA A 391 11.09 -20.87 18.22
C ALA A 391 11.23 -20.18 16.86
N TYR A 392 12.38 -20.37 16.22
CA TYR A 392 12.64 -19.88 14.87
C TYR A 392 11.61 -20.40 13.86
N GLN A 393 11.42 -21.73 13.82
CA GLN A 393 10.43 -22.33 12.89
C GLN A 393 9.00 -21.87 13.20
N PHE A 394 8.63 -21.76 14.48
CA PHE A 394 7.31 -21.29 14.89
C PHE A 394 7.07 -19.85 14.45
N MET A 395 7.99 -18.93 14.75
CA MET A 395 7.85 -17.53 14.34
C MET A 395 7.82 -17.38 12.82
N SER A 396 8.66 -18.13 12.11
CA SER A 396 8.66 -18.14 10.64
C SER A 396 7.35 -18.66 10.06
N ALA A 397 6.76 -19.70 10.65
CA ALA A 397 5.45 -20.19 10.24
C ALA A 397 4.35 -19.15 10.47
N VAL A 398 4.38 -18.41 11.60
CA VAL A 398 3.46 -17.30 11.86
C VAL A 398 3.59 -16.21 10.79
N VAL A 399 4.81 -15.87 10.36
CA VAL A 399 5.06 -14.92 9.27
C VAL A 399 4.44 -15.42 7.97
N LEU A 400 4.71 -16.66 7.56
CA LEU A 400 4.18 -17.23 6.31
C LEU A 400 2.64 -17.23 6.29
N ILE A 401 2.01 -17.61 7.39
CA ILE A 401 0.54 -17.56 7.54
C ILE A 401 0.04 -16.11 7.44
N THR A 402 0.72 -15.16 8.09
CA THR A 402 0.32 -13.75 8.08
C THR A 402 0.39 -13.15 6.69
N ILE A 403 1.42 -13.47 5.90
CA ILE A 403 1.54 -13.05 4.49
C ILE A 403 0.36 -13.56 3.67
N CYS A 404 -0.01 -14.84 3.82
CA CYS A 404 -1.18 -15.41 3.13
C CYS A 404 -2.48 -14.69 3.51
N LEU A 405 -2.69 -14.42 4.81
CA LEU A 405 -3.89 -13.72 5.30
C LEU A 405 -3.98 -12.29 4.79
N PHE A 406 -2.86 -11.56 4.74
CA PHE A 406 -2.80 -10.21 4.18
C PHE A 406 -3.22 -10.20 2.71
N PHE A 407 -2.72 -11.14 1.92
CA PHE A 407 -3.08 -11.21 0.51
C PHE A 407 -4.56 -11.54 0.33
N ILE A 408 -5.08 -12.57 1.01
CA ILE A 408 -6.48 -12.98 0.90
C ILE A 408 -7.41 -11.81 1.24
N THR A 409 -7.12 -11.08 2.32
CA THR A 409 -7.92 -9.93 2.75
C THR A 409 -7.88 -8.78 1.74
N SER A 410 -6.71 -8.49 1.18
CA SER A 410 -6.52 -7.44 0.18
C SER A 410 -7.18 -7.79 -1.14
N SER A 411 -7.04 -9.03 -1.61
CA SER A 411 -7.67 -9.52 -2.84
C SER A 411 -9.19 -9.51 -2.76
N ASP A 412 -9.77 -9.92 -1.62
CA ASP A 412 -11.21 -9.91 -1.38
C ASP A 412 -11.76 -8.47 -1.50
N SER A 413 -11.16 -7.54 -0.78
CA SER A 413 -11.62 -6.16 -0.74
C SER A 413 -11.37 -5.42 -2.07
N SER A 414 -10.23 -5.63 -2.73
CA SER A 414 -9.92 -4.99 -4.02
C SER A 414 -10.83 -5.48 -5.14
N SER A 415 -11.12 -6.78 -5.18
CA SER A 415 -12.04 -7.38 -6.17
C SER A 415 -13.44 -6.79 -6.06
N PHE A 416 -13.90 -6.51 -4.82
CA PHE A 416 -15.16 -5.80 -4.60
C PHE A 416 -15.13 -4.39 -5.19
N VAL A 417 -14.05 -3.62 -4.94
CA VAL A 417 -13.95 -2.24 -5.41
C VAL A 417 -13.84 -2.20 -6.94
N VAL A 418 -12.97 -3.02 -7.55
CA VAL A 418 -12.83 -3.10 -9.02
C VAL A 418 -14.17 -3.43 -9.68
N ALA A 419 -14.86 -4.47 -9.18
CA ALA A 419 -16.17 -4.83 -9.71
C ALA A 419 -17.20 -3.70 -9.55
N THR A 420 -17.15 -2.94 -8.45
CA THR A 420 -18.06 -1.79 -8.21
C THR A 420 -17.77 -0.61 -9.14
N LEU A 421 -16.50 -0.29 -9.38
CA LEU A 421 -16.11 0.78 -10.31
C LEU A 421 -16.54 0.49 -11.75
N LEU A 422 -16.44 -0.77 -12.17
CA LEU A 422 -16.67 -1.17 -13.56
C LEU A 422 -18.13 -1.56 -13.86
N THR A 423 -18.98 -1.73 -12.85
CA THR A 423 -20.41 -2.01 -13.05
C THR A 423 -21.22 -0.71 -13.09
N PRO A 424 -22.29 -0.62 -13.93
CA PRO A 424 -23.25 0.49 -13.85
C PRO A 424 -24.20 0.40 -12.67
N ASP A 425 -24.37 -0.78 -12.07
CA ASP A 425 -25.28 -1.03 -10.96
C ASP A 425 -24.70 -0.47 -9.65
N LYS A 426 -25.55 -0.21 -8.66
CA LYS A 426 -25.13 0.36 -7.35
C LYS A 426 -24.24 -0.60 -6.56
N GLU A 427 -24.41 -1.92 -6.75
CA GLU A 427 -23.59 -2.94 -6.14
C GLU A 427 -23.12 -3.95 -7.19
N ALA A 428 -21.86 -4.37 -7.07
CA ALA A 428 -21.30 -5.40 -7.91
C ALA A 428 -21.87 -6.79 -7.54
N TRP A 429 -22.25 -7.55 -8.54
CA TRP A 429 -22.72 -8.92 -8.36
C TRP A 429 -21.57 -9.87 -8.03
N THR A 430 -21.89 -10.98 -7.36
CA THR A 430 -20.91 -11.97 -6.91
C THR A 430 -20.01 -12.48 -8.05
N ILE A 431 -20.61 -12.80 -9.22
CA ILE A 431 -19.84 -13.24 -10.40
C ILE A 431 -18.80 -12.19 -10.84
N GLY A 432 -19.15 -10.90 -10.83
CA GLY A 432 -18.20 -9.84 -11.18
C GLY A 432 -17.02 -9.77 -10.21
N LYS A 433 -17.27 -9.93 -8.91
CA LYS A 433 -16.21 -9.94 -7.88
C LYS A 433 -15.29 -11.15 -8.05
N VAL A 434 -15.86 -12.35 -8.23
CA VAL A 434 -15.11 -13.58 -8.48
C VAL A 434 -14.28 -13.48 -9.75
N SER A 435 -14.85 -12.99 -10.85
CA SER A 435 -14.12 -12.79 -12.10
C SER A 435 -12.93 -11.85 -11.95
N TRP A 436 -13.10 -10.73 -11.23
CA TRP A 436 -12.00 -9.79 -10.99
C TRP A 436 -10.96 -10.32 -10.03
N SER A 437 -11.34 -11.12 -9.02
CA SER A 437 -10.37 -11.83 -8.18
C SER A 437 -9.48 -12.75 -9.01
N MET A 438 -10.07 -13.58 -9.88
CA MET A 438 -9.32 -14.46 -10.77
C MET A 438 -8.47 -13.69 -11.79
N THR A 439 -8.99 -12.60 -12.34
CA THR A 439 -8.25 -11.74 -13.29
C THR A 439 -7.00 -11.14 -12.65
N GLN A 440 -7.10 -10.60 -11.45
CA GLN A 440 -5.97 -10.03 -10.71
C GLN A 440 -4.88 -11.09 -10.47
N CYS A 441 -5.27 -12.29 -10.08
CA CYS A 441 -4.36 -13.40 -9.89
C CYS A 441 -3.65 -13.81 -11.17
N PHE A 442 -4.41 -13.95 -12.25
CA PHE A 442 -3.86 -14.29 -13.56
C PHE A 442 -2.87 -13.22 -14.05
N CYS A 443 -3.22 -11.94 -13.92
CA CYS A 443 -2.32 -10.82 -14.23
C CYS A 443 -1.01 -10.91 -13.45
N ALA A 444 -1.09 -11.15 -12.15
CA ALA A 444 0.10 -11.26 -11.31
C ALA A 444 1.00 -12.44 -11.75
N MET A 445 0.40 -13.60 -12.05
CA MET A 445 1.16 -14.76 -12.54
C MET A 445 1.87 -14.48 -13.87
N VAL A 446 1.19 -13.85 -14.82
CA VAL A 446 1.77 -13.52 -16.12
C VAL A 446 2.88 -12.48 -15.98
N LEU A 447 2.64 -11.39 -15.25
CA LEU A 447 3.65 -10.35 -15.02
C LEU A 447 4.89 -10.93 -14.31
N PHE A 448 4.68 -11.77 -13.30
CA PHE A 448 5.77 -12.42 -12.58
C PHE A 448 6.55 -13.40 -13.47
N ALA A 449 5.87 -14.12 -14.36
CA ALA A 449 6.50 -15.03 -15.30
C ALA A 449 7.33 -14.31 -16.38
N CYS A 450 6.87 -13.14 -16.83
CA CYS A 450 7.52 -12.37 -17.90
C CYS A 450 8.74 -11.56 -17.42
N GLY A 451 8.75 -11.09 -16.17
CA GLY A 451 9.81 -10.19 -15.70
C GLY A 451 10.00 -10.15 -14.18
N GLY A 452 9.49 -11.16 -13.46
CA GLY A 452 9.63 -11.27 -12.01
C GLY A 452 9.04 -10.08 -11.24
N LEU A 453 9.67 -9.75 -10.11
CA LEU A 453 9.24 -8.63 -9.25
C LEU A 453 9.35 -7.28 -9.94
N ALA A 454 10.39 -7.05 -10.76
CA ALA A 454 10.61 -5.75 -11.40
C ALA A 454 9.44 -5.34 -12.30
N LEU A 455 8.88 -6.29 -13.07
CA LEU A 455 7.75 -6.01 -13.96
C LEU A 455 6.46 -5.71 -13.21
N VAL A 456 6.16 -6.43 -12.13
CA VAL A 456 4.97 -6.15 -11.31
C VAL A 456 5.08 -4.80 -10.60
N GLN A 457 6.27 -4.41 -10.14
CA GLN A 457 6.53 -3.11 -9.53
C GLN A 457 6.34 -1.97 -10.53
N MET A 458 6.86 -2.13 -11.75
CA MET A 458 6.75 -1.12 -12.80
C MET A 458 5.30 -0.88 -13.24
N ALA A 459 4.48 -1.92 -13.32
CA ALA A 459 3.06 -1.76 -13.63
C ALA A 459 2.38 -0.80 -12.62
N SER A 460 2.74 -0.89 -11.35
CA SER A 460 2.26 0.03 -10.31
C SER A 460 2.78 1.46 -10.48
N VAL A 461 4.04 1.63 -10.88
CA VAL A 461 4.62 2.98 -11.07
C VAL A 461 3.93 3.69 -12.24
N ILE A 462 3.79 3.05 -13.39
CA ILE A 462 3.16 3.67 -14.57
C ILE A 462 1.72 4.08 -14.28
N LEU A 463 0.93 3.17 -13.71
CA LEU A 463 -0.47 3.47 -13.39
C LEU A 463 -0.59 4.43 -12.21
N GLY A 464 0.32 4.35 -11.24
CA GLY A 464 0.37 5.25 -10.10
C GLY A 464 0.54 6.73 -10.49
N VAL A 465 1.35 7.04 -11.50
CA VAL A 465 1.52 8.41 -12.03
C VAL A 465 0.19 8.95 -12.58
N ILE A 466 -0.57 8.13 -13.28
CA ILE A 466 -1.88 8.54 -13.82
C ILE A 466 -2.87 8.73 -12.67
N VAL A 467 -2.89 7.80 -11.72
CA VAL A 467 -3.80 7.83 -10.56
C VAL A 467 -3.53 9.07 -9.69
N ILE A 468 -2.27 9.40 -9.36
CA ILE A 468 -1.96 10.59 -8.55
C ILE A 468 -2.39 11.89 -9.24
N THR A 469 -2.31 11.93 -10.57
CA THR A 469 -2.81 13.06 -11.37
C THR A 469 -4.34 13.18 -11.27
N ILE A 470 -5.06 12.07 -11.30
CA ILE A 470 -6.52 12.05 -11.10
C ILE A 470 -6.88 12.51 -9.69
N ILE A 471 -6.12 12.10 -8.66
CA ILE A 471 -6.30 12.55 -7.28
C ILE A 471 -6.12 14.07 -7.19
N PHE A 472 -5.08 14.62 -7.80
CA PHE A 472 -4.82 16.05 -7.84
C PHE A 472 -5.97 16.84 -8.48
N ALA A 473 -6.46 16.39 -9.64
CA ALA A 473 -7.60 17.03 -10.29
C ALA A 473 -8.88 16.95 -9.42
N GLY A 474 -9.10 15.82 -8.77
CA GLY A 474 -10.19 15.63 -7.80
C GLY A 474 -10.08 16.58 -6.60
N MET A 475 -8.88 16.77 -6.05
CA MET A 475 -8.61 17.71 -4.96
C MET A 475 -8.95 19.15 -5.37
N CYS A 476 -8.52 19.59 -6.54
CA CYS A 476 -8.82 20.94 -7.03
C CYS A 476 -10.33 21.17 -7.12
N TYR A 477 -11.07 20.22 -7.67
CA TYR A 477 -12.53 20.33 -7.76
C TYR A 477 -13.22 20.26 -6.40
N PHE A 478 -12.71 19.45 -5.48
CA PHE A 478 -13.22 19.35 -4.12
C PHE A 478 -13.09 20.70 -3.37
N LEU A 479 -11.90 21.31 -3.42
CA LEU A 479 -11.65 22.61 -2.79
C LEU A 479 -12.55 23.71 -3.36
N TYR A 480 -12.73 23.74 -4.69
CA TYR A 480 -13.68 24.63 -5.34
C TYR A 480 -15.12 24.43 -4.81
N THR A 481 -15.54 23.16 -4.70
CA THR A 481 -16.90 22.82 -4.21
C THR A 481 -17.09 23.18 -2.75
N LEU A 482 -16.08 22.97 -1.89
CA LEU A 482 -16.11 23.38 -0.48
C LEU A 482 -16.28 24.89 -0.33
N LYS A 483 -15.52 25.68 -1.09
CA LYS A 483 -15.63 27.14 -1.08
C LYS A 483 -17.04 27.59 -1.44
N LYS A 484 -17.58 27.08 -2.56
CA LYS A 484 -18.92 27.44 -3.06
C LYS A 484 -20.08 27.01 -2.14
N SER A 485 -19.90 25.96 -1.36
CA SER A 485 -20.95 25.45 -0.45
C SER A 485 -21.02 26.19 0.88
N ASN A 486 -20.06 27.06 1.19
CA ASN A 486 -19.96 27.80 2.45
C ASN A 486 -19.85 29.32 2.22
N SER A 487 -19.95 29.80 0.98
CA SER A 487 -20.28 31.13 0.55
C SER A 487 -21.81 31.25 0.34
#